data_bfed0e19b00f2f51fde2e535e0d52227
#
_entry.id   bfed0e19b00f2f51fde2e535e0d52227
#
_cell.length_a   1.000
_cell.length_b   1.000
_cell.length_c   1.000
_cell.angle_alpha   90.00
_cell.angle_beta   90.00
_cell.angle_gamma   90.00
#
_symmetry.space_group_name_H-M   'P 1'
#
loop_
_entity.id
_entity.type
_entity.pdbx_description
1 polymer ?
#
loop_
_entity_poly.entity_id
_entity_poly.type
_entity_poly.pdbx_seq_one_letter_code
_entity_poly.pdbx_strand_id
1 'polypeptide(L)'
;MISKLLVYKTDCVDPYYNIATEKRLLETVEPGCCILYLWQNQNTVVIGRNQNAWVECRTSLLEEEGGHLARRLSGGGAVFHDLGNLNFTFIMCQEDYDLDKQLSVIREAGRMAGIAVERSGRNDLLAQGCKFSGNAFYHANGKAYHHGTLLVDVNMDKLGRYLTPSKAKLEAKGVQSVRSRVINLKDLCPTLTCEILAQYMQSAFGKVYGFTPEVLTFNAEDEAAVSESAKTLAGWDWLYGQKLPFCVSFEQRFSWGGILLELNVQNGLIESLQVYSDAMDWQLPEQVIKMLTGCRFTKADMCDALRKMPGDPQIQEDLCALIENQDI
;
A
#
# COMPACT_ATOMS: atom_id res chain seq x y z
N MET A 1 24.58 -18.49 -8.97
CA MET A 1 25.05 -17.41 -9.92
C MET A 1 24.05 -17.30 -11.05
N ILE A 2 23.57 -16.08 -11.36
CA ILE A 2 22.58 -15.84 -12.41
C ILE A 2 23.17 -16.21 -13.79
N SER A 3 22.42 -17.02 -14.52
CA SER A 3 22.73 -17.49 -15.89
C SER A 3 21.57 -17.24 -16.86
N LYS A 4 20.38 -16.91 -16.36
CA LYS A 4 19.19 -16.66 -17.17
C LYS A 4 18.44 -15.41 -16.67
N LEU A 5 18.00 -14.56 -17.61
CA LEU A 5 17.18 -13.40 -17.33
C LEU A 5 15.80 -13.56 -17.95
N LEU A 6 14.76 -13.28 -17.15
CA LEU A 6 13.38 -13.32 -17.59
C LEU A 6 12.72 -11.97 -17.34
N VAL A 7 11.84 -11.56 -18.24
CA VAL A 7 11.02 -10.35 -18.08
C VAL A 7 9.55 -10.74 -18.15
N TYR A 8 8.80 -10.37 -17.11
CA TYR A 8 7.35 -10.48 -17.08
C TYR A 8 6.74 -9.07 -17.10
N LYS A 9 5.77 -8.85 -17.97
CA LYS A 9 4.97 -7.62 -18.04
C LYS A 9 3.50 -7.97 -18.04
N THR A 10 2.70 -7.10 -17.48
CA THR A 10 1.24 -7.21 -17.50
C THR A 10 0.61 -5.86 -17.79
N ASP A 11 -0.50 -5.86 -18.50
CA ASP A 11 -1.37 -4.69 -18.69
C ASP A 11 -2.47 -4.61 -17.61
N CYS A 12 -2.52 -5.60 -16.70
CA CYS A 12 -3.43 -5.58 -15.57
C CYS A 12 -3.04 -4.48 -14.59
N VAL A 13 -4.01 -3.68 -14.17
CA VAL A 13 -3.82 -2.56 -13.23
C VAL A 13 -4.48 -2.83 -11.87
N ASP A 14 -5.03 -4.03 -11.68
CA ASP A 14 -5.59 -4.49 -10.40
C ASP A 14 -4.46 -4.80 -9.41
N PRO A 15 -4.42 -4.14 -8.24
CA PRO A 15 -3.35 -4.31 -7.28
C PRO A 15 -3.28 -5.71 -6.67
N TYR A 16 -4.41 -6.36 -6.48
CA TYR A 16 -4.47 -7.69 -5.88
C TYR A 16 -3.91 -8.75 -6.83
N TYR A 17 -4.29 -8.64 -8.11
CA TYR A 17 -3.74 -9.49 -9.16
C TYR A 17 -2.23 -9.28 -9.32
N ASN A 18 -1.77 -8.03 -9.32
CA ASN A 18 -0.36 -7.70 -9.49
C ASN A 18 0.52 -8.18 -8.31
N ILE A 19 0.04 -8.04 -7.06
CA ILE A 19 0.75 -8.57 -5.89
C ILE A 19 0.71 -10.12 -5.86
N ALA A 20 -0.41 -10.73 -6.31
CA ALA A 20 -0.50 -12.18 -6.47
C ALA A 20 0.47 -12.70 -7.54
N THR A 21 0.62 -11.97 -8.65
CA THR A 21 1.61 -12.25 -9.70
C THR A 21 3.04 -12.20 -9.15
N GLU A 22 3.39 -11.15 -8.39
CA GLU A 22 4.69 -11.04 -7.72
C GLU A 22 4.95 -12.25 -6.80
N LYS A 23 3.94 -12.66 -6.04
CA LYS A 23 4.01 -13.84 -5.18
C LYS A 23 4.21 -15.13 -5.99
N ARG A 24 3.47 -15.32 -7.07
CA ARG A 24 3.60 -16.52 -7.93
C ARG A 24 4.97 -16.60 -8.59
N LEU A 25 5.47 -15.48 -9.12
CA LEU A 25 6.83 -15.40 -9.69
C LEU A 25 7.90 -15.75 -8.64
N LEU A 26 7.73 -15.29 -7.38
CA LEU A 26 8.63 -15.66 -6.29
C LEU A 26 8.55 -17.16 -5.97
N GLU A 27 7.36 -17.76 -5.97
CA GLU A 27 7.16 -19.18 -5.68
C GLU A 27 7.75 -20.09 -6.77
N THR A 28 7.82 -19.61 -8.01
CA THR A 28 8.22 -20.41 -9.18
C THR A 28 9.62 -20.14 -9.68
N VAL A 29 10.28 -19.05 -9.23
CA VAL A 29 11.64 -18.73 -9.69
C VAL A 29 12.61 -19.87 -9.40
N GLU A 30 13.40 -20.25 -10.43
CA GLU A 30 14.38 -21.33 -10.36
C GLU A 30 15.80 -20.80 -10.02
N PRO A 31 16.68 -21.63 -9.45
CA PRO A 31 18.08 -21.26 -9.23
C PRO A 31 18.76 -20.80 -10.52
N GLY A 32 19.59 -19.77 -10.41
CA GLY A 32 20.29 -19.18 -11.54
C GLY A 32 19.44 -18.28 -12.44
N CYS A 33 18.13 -18.11 -12.13
CA CYS A 33 17.23 -17.16 -12.82
C CYS A 33 17.09 -15.86 -12.06
N CYS A 34 17.05 -14.74 -12.78
CA CYS A 34 16.56 -13.47 -12.27
C CYS A 34 15.40 -13.00 -13.13
N ILE A 35 14.28 -12.68 -12.50
CA ILE A 35 13.06 -12.19 -13.17
C ILE A 35 12.93 -10.69 -12.89
N LEU A 36 12.77 -9.89 -13.94
CA LEU A 36 12.31 -8.51 -13.83
C LEU A 36 10.82 -8.46 -14.15
N TYR A 37 10.01 -8.13 -13.16
CA TYR A 37 8.59 -7.90 -13.30
C TYR A 37 8.29 -6.40 -13.32
N LEU A 38 7.58 -5.91 -14.36
CA LEU A 38 7.19 -4.52 -14.54
C LEU A 38 5.66 -4.41 -14.57
N TRP A 39 5.10 -3.54 -13.74
CA TRP A 39 3.66 -3.48 -13.50
C TRP A 39 3.19 -2.11 -13.00
N GLN A 40 1.91 -1.84 -13.11
CA GLN A 40 1.26 -0.62 -12.66
C GLN A 40 -0.03 -0.93 -11.92
N ASN A 41 -0.39 -0.10 -10.93
CA ASN A 41 -1.70 -0.16 -10.29
C ASN A 41 -2.46 1.13 -10.55
N GLN A 42 -3.77 1.02 -10.69
CA GLN A 42 -4.64 2.18 -10.81
C GLN A 42 -5.17 2.60 -9.44
N ASN A 43 -4.98 3.89 -9.09
CA ASN A 43 -5.57 4.56 -7.92
C ASN A 43 -5.52 3.71 -6.63
N THR A 44 -4.32 3.30 -6.21
CA THR A 44 -4.13 2.33 -5.14
C THR A 44 -3.21 2.87 -4.05
N VAL A 45 -3.61 2.74 -2.78
CA VAL A 45 -2.69 2.82 -1.65
C VAL A 45 -2.18 1.42 -1.32
N VAL A 46 -0.86 1.22 -1.36
CA VAL A 46 -0.22 -0.04 -0.97
C VAL A 46 0.49 0.12 0.36
N ILE A 47 -0.01 -0.57 1.38
CA ILE A 47 0.61 -0.59 2.71
C ILE A 47 1.58 -1.76 2.85
N GLY A 48 2.58 -1.60 3.74
CA GLY A 48 3.50 -2.68 4.10
C GLY A 48 2.82 -3.76 4.94
N ARG A 49 3.44 -4.95 4.98
CA ARG A 49 2.94 -6.15 5.65
C ARG A 49 2.38 -5.90 7.05
N ASN A 50 3.11 -5.13 7.85
CA ASN A 50 2.84 -4.94 9.28
C ASN A 50 2.26 -3.54 9.60
N GLN A 51 1.77 -2.81 8.60
CA GLN A 51 1.18 -1.49 8.83
C GLN A 51 -0.31 -1.61 9.17
N ASN A 52 -0.78 -0.68 9.99
CA ASN A 52 -2.20 -0.49 10.26
C ASN A 52 -2.82 0.35 9.14
N ALA A 53 -3.82 -0.20 8.44
CA ALA A 53 -4.47 0.44 7.29
C ALA A 53 -5.08 1.80 7.66
N TRP A 54 -5.80 1.88 8.75
CA TRP A 54 -6.51 3.10 9.20
C TRP A 54 -5.58 4.21 9.70
N VAL A 55 -4.37 3.86 10.18
CA VAL A 55 -3.36 4.84 10.59
C VAL A 55 -2.62 5.42 9.39
N GLU A 56 -2.42 4.63 8.36
CA GLU A 56 -1.57 4.99 7.21
C GLU A 56 -2.35 5.54 6.02
N CYS A 57 -3.66 5.25 5.92
CA CYS A 57 -4.50 5.58 4.79
C CYS A 57 -5.89 6.05 5.22
N ARG A 58 -6.41 7.06 4.55
CA ARG A 58 -7.81 7.46 4.62
C ARG A 58 -8.65 6.52 3.78
N THR A 59 -8.92 5.33 4.32
CA THR A 59 -9.47 4.21 3.56
C THR A 59 -10.83 4.51 2.98
N SER A 60 -11.74 5.13 3.74
CA SER A 60 -13.07 5.49 3.25
C SER A 60 -13.01 6.48 2.09
N LEU A 61 -12.18 7.53 2.20
CA LEU A 61 -12.03 8.51 1.13
C LEU A 61 -11.46 7.86 -0.14
N LEU A 62 -10.49 6.95 0.02
CA LEU A 62 -9.89 6.22 -1.09
C LEU A 62 -10.96 5.37 -1.83
N GLU A 63 -11.79 4.64 -1.08
CA GLU A 63 -12.85 3.79 -1.62
C GLU A 63 -13.97 4.61 -2.28
N GLU A 64 -14.41 5.71 -1.66
CA GLU A 64 -15.40 6.64 -2.21
C GLU A 64 -14.96 7.23 -3.57
N GLU A 65 -13.65 7.44 -3.76
CA GLU A 65 -13.07 7.93 -5.00
C GLU A 65 -12.67 6.80 -5.98
N GLY A 66 -13.15 5.57 -5.75
CA GLY A 66 -12.93 4.40 -6.61
C GLY A 66 -11.49 3.88 -6.57
N GLY A 67 -10.76 4.15 -5.48
CA GLY A 67 -9.43 3.61 -5.26
C GLY A 67 -9.44 2.29 -4.48
N HIS A 68 -8.26 1.68 -4.38
CA HIS A 68 -8.06 0.39 -3.73
C HIS A 68 -7.04 0.49 -2.60
N LEU A 69 -7.34 -0.14 -1.47
CA LEU A 69 -6.33 -0.45 -0.46
C LEU A 69 -5.73 -1.82 -0.76
N ALA A 70 -4.42 -1.93 -0.83
CA ALA A 70 -3.73 -3.20 -0.97
C ALA A 70 -2.63 -3.36 0.09
N ARG A 71 -2.35 -4.59 0.49
CA ARG A 71 -1.26 -4.91 1.42
C ARG A 71 -0.26 -5.83 0.74
N ARG A 72 1.01 -5.38 0.65
CA ARG A 72 2.09 -6.18 0.07
C ARG A 72 2.70 -7.14 1.08
N LEU A 73 3.45 -8.13 0.59
CA LEU A 73 4.15 -9.11 1.43
C LEU A 73 5.36 -8.51 2.15
N SER A 74 6.04 -7.54 1.54
CA SER A 74 7.21 -6.87 2.11
C SER A 74 6.84 -5.86 3.20
N GLY A 75 7.81 -5.47 4.01
CA GLY A 75 7.69 -4.38 4.97
C GLY A 75 7.74 -2.98 4.33
N GLY A 76 8.05 -1.97 5.14
CA GLY A 76 8.16 -0.57 4.71
C GLY A 76 6.88 0.23 4.89
N GLY A 77 6.90 1.51 4.48
CA GLY A 77 5.80 2.47 4.61
C GLY A 77 4.76 2.36 3.50
N ALA A 78 3.63 3.06 3.70
CA ALA A 78 2.59 3.19 2.69
C ALA A 78 3.05 4.01 1.49
N VAL A 79 2.58 3.64 0.31
CA VAL A 79 2.83 4.32 -0.97
C VAL A 79 1.52 4.47 -1.74
N PHE A 80 1.45 5.47 -2.61
CA PHE A 80 0.33 5.66 -3.54
C PHE A 80 0.78 5.32 -4.96
N HIS A 81 -0.04 4.56 -5.67
CA HIS A 81 0.15 4.18 -7.07
C HIS A 81 -1.01 4.68 -7.93
N ASP A 82 -0.67 5.31 -9.02
CA ASP A 82 -1.54 5.55 -10.17
C ASP A 82 -0.83 5.13 -11.46
N LEU A 83 -1.42 5.40 -12.61
CA LEU A 83 -0.84 5.04 -13.90
C LEU A 83 0.40 5.88 -14.28
N GLY A 84 0.74 6.88 -13.47
CA GLY A 84 1.99 7.63 -13.55
C GLY A 84 3.15 6.99 -12.78
N ASN A 85 2.89 5.91 -12.02
CA ASN A 85 3.90 5.14 -11.30
C ASN A 85 4.17 3.82 -12.01
N LEU A 86 5.43 3.54 -12.32
CA LEU A 86 5.88 2.22 -12.77
C LEU A 86 6.47 1.47 -11.57
N ASN A 87 5.95 0.27 -11.29
CA ASN A 87 6.55 -0.63 -10.32
C ASN A 87 7.51 -1.58 -11.02
N PHE A 88 8.59 -1.92 -10.32
CA PHE A 88 9.52 -2.97 -10.72
C PHE A 88 9.70 -3.96 -9.58
N THR A 89 9.96 -5.22 -9.93
CA THR A 89 10.34 -6.27 -8.99
C THR A 89 11.44 -7.13 -9.60
N PHE A 90 12.59 -7.22 -8.91
CA PHE A 90 13.63 -8.21 -9.20
C PHE A 90 13.43 -9.42 -8.31
N ILE A 91 13.26 -10.61 -8.89
CA ILE A 91 12.92 -11.84 -8.18
C ILE A 91 13.98 -12.91 -8.51
N MET A 92 14.51 -13.58 -7.48
CA MET A 92 15.54 -14.60 -7.63
C MET A 92 15.64 -15.51 -6.40
N CYS A 93 16.45 -16.56 -6.47
CA CYS A 93 16.86 -17.29 -5.28
C CYS A 93 17.74 -16.41 -4.38
N GLN A 94 17.66 -16.59 -3.07
CA GLN A 94 18.34 -15.75 -2.08
C GLN A 94 19.86 -15.80 -2.23
N GLU A 95 20.44 -16.91 -2.66
CA GLU A 95 21.87 -17.08 -2.90
C GLU A 95 22.39 -16.23 -4.07
N ASP A 96 21.50 -15.84 -4.98
CA ASP A 96 21.81 -15.01 -6.15
C ASP A 96 21.47 -13.51 -5.93
N TYR A 97 21.01 -13.17 -4.72
CA TYR A 97 20.53 -11.81 -4.41
C TYR A 97 21.69 -10.82 -4.32
N ASP A 98 21.68 -9.82 -5.19
CA ASP A 98 22.67 -8.74 -5.26
C ASP A 98 21.98 -7.39 -5.45
N LEU A 99 21.77 -6.67 -4.33
CA LEU A 99 21.09 -5.38 -4.33
C LEU A 99 21.83 -4.32 -5.16
N ASP A 100 23.16 -4.29 -5.09
CA ASP A 100 23.94 -3.27 -5.81
C ASP A 100 23.84 -3.45 -7.33
N LYS A 101 23.77 -4.69 -7.77
CA LYS A 101 23.54 -5.03 -9.18
C LYS A 101 22.13 -4.64 -9.64
N GLN A 102 21.11 -4.89 -8.83
CA GLN A 102 19.71 -4.48 -9.10
C GLN A 102 19.57 -2.95 -9.15
N LEU A 103 20.18 -2.25 -8.21
CA LEU A 103 20.21 -0.78 -8.21
C LEU A 103 20.98 -0.22 -9.43
N SER A 104 21.99 -0.94 -9.92
CA SER A 104 22.71 -0.56 -11.13
C SER A 104 21.84 -0.63 -12.38
N VAL A 105 20.86 -1.54 -12.44
CA VAL A 105 19.85 -1.57 -13.51
C VAL A 105 19.04 -0.28 -13.51
N ILE A 106 18.55 0.16 -12.35
CA ILE A 106 17.75 1.39 -12.24
C ILE A 106 18.58 2.63 -12.60
N ARG A 107 19.84 2.68 -12.15
CA ARG A 107 20.78 3.76 -12.54
C ARG A 107 21.00 3.80 -14.05
N GLU A 108 21.20 2.65 -14.68
CA GLU A 108 21.43 2.58 -16.11
C GLU A 108 20.17 2.99 -16.90
N ALA A 109 18.97 2.57 -16.45
CA ALA A 109 17.71 3.02 -17.04
C ALA A 109 17.53 4.55 -16.91
N GLY A 110 17.85 5.12 -15.73
CA GLY A 110 17.89 6.58 -15.54
C GLY A 110 18.88 7.28 -16.47
N ARG A 111 20.09 6.72 -16.62
CA ARG A 111 21.11 7.23 -17.55
C ARG A 111 20.62 7.24 -19.01
N MET A 112 19.86 6.22 -19.43
CA MET A 112 19.25 6.17 -20.77
C MET A 112 18.20 7.27 -20.96
N ALA A 113 17.52 7.69 -19.89
CA ALA A 113 16.61 8.84 -19.86
C ALA A 113 17.34 10.19 -19.69
N GLY A 114 18.68 10.21 -19.61
CA GLY A 114 19.46 11.43 -19.33
C GLY A 114 19.38 11.90 -17.87
N ILE A 115 18.94 11.04 -16.94
CA ILE A 115 18.73 11.35 -15.53
C ILE A 115 19.81 10.69 -14.67
N ALA A 116 20.52 11.51 -13.86
CA ALA A 116 21.46 10.99 -12.87
C ALA A 116 20.70 10.46 -11.65
N VAL A 117 20.98 9.21 -11.26
CA VAL A 117 20.33 8.52 -10.14
C VAL A 117 21.33 8.28 -9.02
N GLU A 118 20.96 8.71 -7.81
CA GLU A 118 21.75 8.58 -6.60
C GLU A 118 21.00 7.72 -5.56
N ARG A 119 21.74 6.95 -4.76
CA ARG A 119 21.18 6.21 -3.62
C ARG A 119 21.20 7.08 -2.37
N SER A 120 20.11 7.12 -1.61
CA SER A 120 20.04 7.82 -0.33
C SER A 120 19.46 6.92 0.77
N GLY A 121 20.14 6.88 1.91
CA GLY A 121 19.71 6.07 3.06
C GLY A 121 19.62 4.58 2.75
N ARG A 122 18.60 3.93 3.30
CA ARG A 122 18.42 2.48 3.19
C ARG A 122 17.71 2.05 1.91
N ASN A 123 16.73 2.85 1.45
CA ASN A 123 15.74 2.40 0.48
C ASN A 123 15.21 3.50 -0.46
N ASP A 124 15.88 4.66 -0.57
CA ASP A 124 15.45 5.73 -1.46
C ASP A 124 16.43 5.92 -2.62
N LEU A 125 15.88 6.19 -3.82
CA LEU A 125 16.66 6.67 -4.95
C LEU A 125 16.24 8.11 -5.26
N LEU A 126 17.23 8.94 -5.51
CA LEU A 126 17.09 10.37 -5.75
C LEU A 126 17.49 10.72 -7.19
N ALA A 127 16.83 11.74 -7.73
CA ALA A 127 17.25 12.49 -8.89
C ALA A 127 17.22 13.97 -8.52
N GLN A 128 18.30 14.71 -8.77
CA GLN A 128 18.48 16.11 -8.35
C GLN A 128 18.17 16.36 -6.83
N GLY A 129 18.55 15.40 -5.97
CA GLY A 129 18.33 15.49 -4.54
C GLY A 129 16.90 15.19 -4.07
N CYS A 130 15.94 14.94 -4.99
CA CYS A 130 14.56 14.61 -4.69
C CYS A 130 14.28 13.13 -4.93
N LYS A 131 13.45 12.51 -4.06
CA LYS A 131 13.11 11.10 -4.15
C LYS A 131 12.15 10.86 -5.33
N PHE A 132 12.49 9.91 -6.18
CA PHE A 132 11.61 9.41 -7.24
C PHE A 132 11.30 7.91 -7.12
N SER A 133 11.97 7.21 -6.20
CA SER A 133 11.80 5.76 -6.00
C SER A 133 11.91 5.41 -4.53
N GLY A 134 10.96 4.62 -4.04
CA GLY A 134 11.00 3.94 -2.75
C GLY A 134 11.12 2.44 -2.96
N ASN A 135 11.96 1.77 -2.16
CA ASN A 135 12.28 0.36 -2.33
C ASN A 135 11.92 -0.44 -1.07
N ALA A 136 11.53 -1.69 -1.23
CA ALA A 136 11.33 -2.65 -0.18
C ALA A 136 11.82 -4.04 -0.60
N PHE A 137 12.06 -4.90 0.39
CA PHE A 137 12.70 -6.18 0.21
C PHE A 137 11.90 -7.27 0.92
N TYR A 138 11.92 -8.47 0.36
CA TYR A 138 11.28 -9.63 0.96
C TYR A 138 12.15 -10.88 0.76
N HIS A 139 12.34 -11.63 1.83
CA HIS A 139 13.12 -12.85 1.86
C HIS A 139 12.30 -13.94 2.54
N ALA A 140 12.03 -15.03 1.85
CA ALA A 140 11.31 -16.19 2.41
C ALA A 140 11.64 -17.45 1.63
N ASN A 141 11.72 -18.59 2.34
CA ASN A 141 11.87 -19.93 1.74
C ASN A 141 13.01 -20.05 0.73
N GLY A 142 14.16 -19.43 1.01
CA GLY A 142 15.33 -19.46 0.12
C GLY A 142 15.19 -18.62 -1.15
N LYS A 143 14.18 -17.76 -1.23
CA LYS A 143 13.91 -16.86 -2.35
C LYS A 143 13.82 -15.42 -1.87
N ALA A 144 14.05 -14.48 -2.77
CA ALA A 144 14.04 -13.06 -2.44
C ALA A 144 13.49 -12.23 -3.58
N TYR A 145 12.89 -11.11 -3.23
CA TYR A 145 12.66 -10.04 -4.18
C TYR A 145 13.04 -8.66 -3.62
N HIS A 146 13.41 -7.79 -4.53
CA HIS A 146 13.54 -6.35 -4.35
C HIS A 146 12.54 -5.68 -5.26
N HIS A 147 11.61 -4.94 -4.71
CA HIS A 147 10.66 -4.16 -5.50
C HIS A 147 10.66 -2.69 -5.10
N GLY A 148 10.13 -1.88 -5.98
CA GLY A 148 10.03 -0.45 -5.74
C GLY A 148 9.14 0.26 -6.74
N THR A 149 8.97 1.56 -6.47
CA THR A 149 8.22 2.50 -7.29
C THR A 149 9.18 3.34 -8.13
N LEU A 150 8.76 3.74 -9.32
CA LEU A 150 9.41 4.75 -10.15
C LEU A 150 8.36 5.81 -10.48
N LEU A 151 8.47 6.99 -9.84
CA LEU A 151 7.52 8.08 -10.01
C LEU A 151 7.82 8.77 -11.36
N VAL A 152 7.04 8.44 -12.39
CA VAL A 152 7.19 9.02 -13.73
C VAL A 152 6.33 10.26 -13.89
N ASP A 153 5.03 10.15 -13.65
CA ASP A 153 4.02 11.23 -13.81
C ASP A 153 2.87 11.05 -12.80
N VAL A 154 3.21 10.79 -11.53
CA VAL A 154 2.26 10.51 -10.45
C VAL A 154 1.51 11.78 -10.05
N ASN A 155 0.22 11.66 -9.77
CA ASN A 155 -0.57 12.73 -9.19
C ASN A 155 -0.20 12.97 -7.72
N MET A 156 0.61 13.99 -7.47
CA MET A 156 1.13 14.32 -6.14
C MET A 156 0.04 14.83 -5.18
N ASP A 157 -1.07 15.36 -5.69
CA ASP A 157 -2.19 15.81 -4.87
C ASP A 157 -2.95 14.61 -4.29
N LYS A 158 -3.20 13.59 -5.10
CA LYS A 158 -3.80 12.32 -4.65
C LYS A 158 -2.92 11.60 -3.62
N LEU A 159 -1.61 11.57 -3.85
CA LEU A 159 -0.65 11.00 -2.90
C LEU A 159 -0.79 11.65 -1.52
N GLY A 160 -0.79 13.00 -1.45
CA GLY A 160 -0.95 13.74 -0.20
C GLY A 160 -2.35 13.65 0.41
N ARG A 161 -3.37 13.35 -0.40
CA ARG A 161 -4.77 13.28 0.02
C ARG A 161 -5.10 11.96 0.73
N TYR A 162 -4.57 10.84 0.24
CA TYR A 162 -4.91 9.51 0.76
C TYR A 162 -3.97 9.01 1.86
N LEU A 163 -2.69 9.43 1.84
CA LEU A 163 -1.73 8.99 2.84
C LEU A 163 -1.78 9.87 4.08
N THR A 164 -1.81 9.23 5.26
CA THR A 164 -1.74 9.90 6.55
C THR A 164 -0.29 9.84 7.07
N PRO A 165 0.49 10.93 7.01
CA PRO A 165 1.85 10.91 7.54
C PRO A 165 1.81 10.79 9.07
N SER A 166 2.54 9.83 9.65
CA SER A 166 2.61 9.67 11.11
C SER A 166 3.15 10.95 11.77
N LYS A 167 2.61 11.32 12.97
CA LYS A 167 3.05 12.48 13.76
C LYS A 167 4.58 12.48 13.97
N ALA A 168 5.16 11.32 14.26
CA ALA A 168 6.61 11.16 14.42
C ALA A 168 7.40 11.48 13.13
N LYS A 169 6.86 11.19 11.94
CA LYS A 169 7.49 11.59 10.66
C LYS A 169 7.33 13.08 10.40
N LEU A 170 6.22 13.69 10.83
CA LEU A 170 6.00 15.14 10.73
C LEU A 170 6.90 15.92 11.69
N GLU A 171 7.03 15.47 12.94
CA GLU A 171 7.89 16.09 13.96
C GLU A 171 9.39 15.96 13.61
N ALA A 172 9.83 14.79 13.14
CA ALA A 172 11.23 14.58 12.75
C ALA A 172 11.65 15.35 11.48
N LYS A 173 10.71 15.79 10.61
CA LYS A 173 11.02 16.28 9.26
C LYS A 173 10.34 17.59 8.87
N GLY A 174 9.39 18.11 9.68
CA GLY A 174 8.61 19.33 9.38
C GLY A 174 7.54 19.13 8.30
N VAL A 175 6.38 19.79 8.46
CA VAL A 175 5.18 19.61 7.59
C VAL A 175 5.41 20.00 6.13
N GLN A 176 6.29 20.96 5.83
CA GLN A 176 6.61 21.38 4.46
C GLN A 176 7.47 20.37 3.68
N SER A 177 8.04 19.36 4.34
CA SER A 177 9.12 18.54 3.79
C SER A 177 8.66 17.28 3.01
N VAL A 178 7.40 16.89 3.04
CA VAL A 178 6.94 15.67 2.35
C VAL A 178 6.73 15.94 0.84
N ARG A 179 6.08 17.05 0.47
CA ARG A 179 5.90 17.45 -0.93
C ARG A 179 7.20 17.92 -1.60
N SER A 180 8.09 18.59 -0.87
CA SER A 180 9.34 19.14 -1.41
C SER A 180 10.45 18.10 -1.65
N ARG A 181 10.20 16.83 -1.30
CA ARG A 181 11.22 15.75 -1.36
C ARG A 181 10.97 14.71 -2.43
N VAL A 182 9.85 14.72 -3.11
CA VAL A 182 9.54 13.79 -4.21
C VAL A 182 9.51 14.54 -5.54
N ILE A 183 9.88 13.85 -6.61
CA ILE A 183 9.88 14.39 -7.96
C ILE A 183 9.36 13.33 -8.93
N ASN A 184 8.61 13.76 -9.94
CA ASN A 184 8.33 12.94 -11.11
C ASN A 184 9.51 12.98 -12.09
N LEU A 185 9.89 11.83 -12.62
CA LEU A 185 10.97 11.76 -13.61
C LEU A 185 10.65 12.54 -14.90
N LYS A 186 9.37 12.71 -15.21
CA LYS A 186 8.88 13.51 -16.34
C LYS A 186 9.21 15.00 -16.19
N ASP A 187 9.35 15.50 -14.95
CA ASP A 187 9.79 16.88 -14.70
C ASP A 187 11.25 17.09 -15.17
N LEU A 188 12.04 16.03 -15.20
CA LEU A 188 13.45 16.05 -15.65
C LEU A 188 13.60 15.62 -17.12
N CYS A 189 12.71 14.79 -17.63
CA CYS A 189 12.69 14.31 -19.00
C CYS A 189 11.22 14.33 -19.50
N PRO A 190 10.74 15.45 -20.10
CA PRO A 190 9.35 15.64 -20.46
C PRO A 190 8.74 14.61 -21.43
N THR A 191 9.58 13.92 -22.20
CA THR A 191 9.17 12.86 -23.12
C THR A 191 9.09 11.48 -22.47
N LEU A 192 9.53 11.34 -21.20
CA LEU A 192 9.53 10.07 -20.50
C LEU A 192 8.10 9.65 -20.13
N THR A 193 7.76 8.42 -20.47
CA THR A 193 6.52 7.73 -20.06
C THR A 193 6.85 6.46 -19.30
N CYS A 194 5.88 5.88 -18.59
CA CYS A 194 6.06 4.58 -17.92
C CYS A 194 6.47 3.49 -18.93
N GLU A 195 5.94 3.52 -20.15
CA GLU A 195 6.29 2.54 -21.19
C GLU A 195 7.73 2.71 -21.65
N ILE A 196 8.18 3.93 -21.92
CA ILE A 196 9.58 4.21 -22.32
C ILE A 196 10.54 3.79 -21.20
N LEU A 197 10.20 4.13 -19.93
CA LEU A 197 11.01 3.74 -18.79
C LEU A 197 11.06 2.22 -18.62
N ALA A 198 9.95 1.50 -18.86
CA ALA A 198 9.91 0.05 -18.84
C ALA A 198 10.83 -0.57 -19.91
N GLN A 199 10.89 0.01 -21.11
CA GLN A 199 11.85 -0.41 -22.16
C GLN A 199 13.31 -0.16 -21.73
N TYR A 200 13.58 0.98 -21.10
CA TYR A 200 14.91 1.27 -20.56
C TYR A 200 15.29 0.32 -19.43
N MET A 201 14.35 -0.02 -18.55
CA MET A 201 14.57 -1.01 -17.49
C MET A 201 14.93 -2.39 -18.05
N GLN A 202 14.23 -2.87 -19.08
CA GLN A 202 14.53 -4.16 -19.74
C GLN A 202 15.91 -4.13 -20.41
N SER A 203 16.22 -3.05 -21.15
CA SER A 203 17.53 -2.90 -21.82
C SER A 203 18.67 -2.81 -20.82
N ALA A 204 18.49 -2.04 -19.73
CA ALA A 204 19.46 -1.92 -18.65
C ALA A 204 19.64 -3.25 -17.91
N PHE A 205 18.58 -4.02 -17.72
CA PHE A 205 18.62 -5.34 -17.08
C PHE A 205 19.54 -6.30 -17.85
N GLY A 206 19.32 -6.41 -19.16
CA GLY A 206 20.21 -7.20 -20.03
C GLY A 206 21.67 -6.72 -19.99
N LYS A 207 21.88 -5.40 -20.09
CA LYS A 207 23.22 -4.80 -20.12
C LYS A 207 24.00 -5.04 -18.82
N VAL A 208 23.36 -4.83 -17.65
CA VAL A 208 24.01 -4.94 -16.34
C VAL A 208 24.34 -6.40 -15.98
N TYR A 209 23.46 -7.33 -16.34
CA TYR A 209 23.67 -8.75 -16.07
C TYR A 209 24.50 -9.46 -17.13
N GLY A 210 24.60 -8.90 -18.33
CA GLY A 210 25.41 -9.46 -19.44
C GLY A 210 24.69 -10.57 -20.22
N PHE A 211 23.37 -10.66 -20.15
CA PHE A 211 22.54 -11.65 -20.85
C PHE A 211 21.38 -10.96 -21.57
N THR A 212 20.87 -11.56 -22.63
CA THR A 212 19.64 -11.11 -23.27
C THR A 212 18.44 -11.61 -22.46
N PRO A 213 17.56 -10.73 -21.97
CA PRO A 213 16.35 -11.16 -21.26
C PRO A 213 15.37 -11.85 -22.20
N GLU A 214 14.79 -12.97 -21.75
CA GLU A 214 13.70 -13.68 -22.42
C GLU A 214 12.35 -13.25 -21.83
N VAL A 215 11.30 -13.26 -22.65
CA VAL A 215 9.94 -12.98 -22.17
C VAL A 215 9.40 -14.21 -21.43
N LEU A 216 8.95 -13.98 -20.20
CA LEU A 216 8.23 -14.99 -19.41
C LEU A 216 6.73 -14.78 -19.61
N THR A 217 6.02 -15.88 -19.85
CA THR A 217 4.54 -15.89 -19.89
C THR A 217 4.02 -16.97 -18.93
N PHE A 218 2.93 -16.68 -18.26
CA PHE A 218 2.25 -17.64 -17.42
C PHE A 218 1.47 -18.65 -18.26
N ASN A 219 1.42 -19.89 -17.79
CA ASN A 219 0.51 -20.91 -18.28
C ASN A 219 -0.85 -20.87 -17.54
N ALA A 220 -1.79 -21.71 -17.93
CA ALA A 220 -3.14 -21.72 -17.33
C ALA A 220 -3.14 -22.05 -15.82
N GLU A 221 -2.18 -22.86 -15.34
CA GLU A 221 -2.03 -23.18 -13.92
C GLU A 221 -1.52 -21.97 -13.14
N ASP A 222 -0.54 -21.25 -13.68
CA ASP A 222 -0.02 -20.01 -13.07
C ASP A 222 -1.13 -18.97 -12.96
N GLU A 223 -1.91 -18.77 -14.04
CA GLU A 223 -3.02 -17.81 -14.06
C GLU A 223 -4.11 -18.17 -13.04
N ALA A 224 -4.45 -19.45 -12.91
CA ALA A 224 -5.40 -19.90 -11.91
C ALA A 224 -4.89 -19.68 -10.48
N ALA A 225 -3.61 -19.96 -10.21
CA ALA A 225 -2.98 -19.73 -8.91
C ALA A 225 -2.93 -18.24 -8.55
N VAL A 226 -2.61 -17.36 -9.51
CA VAL A 226 -2.65 -15.91 -9.34
C VAL A 226 -4.06 -15.44 -9.02
N SER A 227 -5.06 -15.88 -9.78
CA SER A 227 -6.45 -15.49 -9.57
C SER A 227 -6.98 -15.88 -8.18
N GLU A 228 -6.64 -17.07 -7.69
CA GLU A 228 -7.04 -17.52 -6.36
C GLU A 228 -6.30 -16.75 -5.25
N SER A 229 -5.01 -16.51 -5.43
CA SER A 229 -4.21 -15.70 -4.51
C SER A 229 -4.71 -14.26 -4.45
N ALA A 230 -5.12 -13.68 -5.59
CA ALA A 230 -5.66 -12.32 -5.66
C ALA A 230 -6.94 -12.16 -4.82
N LYS A 231 -7.85 -13.15 -4.84
CA LYS A 231 -9.06 -13.15 -3.98
C LYS A 231 -8.70 -13.12 -2.49
N THR A 232 -7.70 -13.90 -2.09
CA THR A 232 -7.20 -13.90 -0.71
C THR A 232 -6.61 -12.55 -0.33
N LEU A 233 -5.81 -11.93 -1.22
CA LEU A 233 -5.16 -10.64 -1.00
C LEU A 233 -6.15 -9.45 -1.02
N ALA A 234 -7.30 -9.60 -1.68
CA ALA A 234 -8.40 -8.64 -1.62
C ALA A 234 -9.30 -8.83 -0.39
N GLY A 235 -9.16 -9.94 0.32
CA GLY A 235 -10.00 -10.27 1.46
C GLY A 235 -9.74 -9.40 2.69
N TRP A 236 -10.80 -9.18 3.48
CA TRP A 236 -10.76 -8.39 4.71
C TRP A 236 -9.65 -8.85 5.67
N ASP A 237 -9.52 -10.16 5.87
CA ASP A 237 -8.56 -10.72 6.82
C ASP A 237 -7.11 -10.40 6.44
N TRP A 238 -6.81 -10.31 5.15
CA TRP A 238 -5.49 -9.88 4.68
C TRP A 238 -5.29 -8.36 4.80
N LEU A 239 -6.27 -7.57 4.40
CA LEU A 239 -6.16 -6.11 4.37
C LEU A 239 -6.18 -5.51 5.78
N TYR A 240 -7.09 -5.96 6.63
CA TYR A 240 -7.41 -5.35 7.92
C TYR A 240 -7.20 -6.29 9.12
N GLY A 241 -7.32 -7.60 8.94
CA GLY A 241 -7.27 -8.61 9.99
C GLY A 241 -5.87 -8.89 10.57
N GLN A 242 -4.85 -8.06 10.27
CA GLN A 242 -3.53 -8.21 10.89
C GLN A 242 -3.62 -7.92 12.40
N LYS A 243 -2.92 -8.74 13.21
CA LYS A 243 -2.90 -8.63 14.68
C LYS A 243 -2.14 -7.37 15.14
N LEU A 244 -2.64 -6.21 14.82
CA LEU A 244 -2.12 -4.92 15.26
C LEU A 244 -3.20 -4.26 16.12
N PRO A 245 -3.16 -4.39 17.45
CA PRO A 245 -4.07 -3.68 18.33
C PRO A 245 -3.81 -2.18 18.22
N PHE A 246 -4.86 -1.39 18.11
CA PHE A 246 -4.77 0.06 18.19
C PHE A 246 -5.98 0.63 18.91
N CYS A 247 -5.79 1.78 19.55
CA CYS A 247 -6.85 2.52 20.19
C CYS A 247 -7.21 3.74 19.35
N VAL A 248 -8.50 4.01 19.23
CA VAL A 248 -9.02 5.19 18.56
C VAL A 248 -10.12 5.80 19.41
N SER A 249 -10.24 7.12 19.41
CA SER A 249 -11.29 7.82 20.16
C SER A 249 -12.08 8.74 19.22
N PHE A 250 -13.40 8.73 19.38
CA PHE A 250 -14.34 9.62 18.70
C PHE A 250 -15.11 10.41 19.72
N GLU A 251 -15.13 11.73 19.60
CA GLU A 251 -15.81 12.62 20.53
C GLU A 251 -16.69 13.62 19.77
N GLN A 252 -17.92 13.79 20.24
CA GLN A 252 -18.83 14.81 19.73
C GLN A 252 -19.86 15.20 20.76
N ARG A 253 -20.35 16.47 20.68
CA ARG A 253 -21.45 16.94 21.48
C ARG A 253 -22.70 17.15 20.63
N PHE A 254 -23.81 16.57 21.08
CA PHE A 254 -25.13 16.64 20.47
C PHE A 254 -26.11 17.39 21.39
N SER A 255 -27.36 17.57 20.94
CA SER A 255 -28.42 18.21 21.72
C SER A 255 -28.80 17.44 22.99
N TRP A 256 -28.67 16.12 22.99
CA TRP A 256 -28.96 15.22 24.10
C TRP A 256 -27.78 14.99 25.06
N GLY A 257 -26.57 15.45 24.71
CA GLY A 257 -25.36 15.32 25.53
C GLY A 257 -24.09 15.16 24.70
N GLY A 258 -22.95 15.13 25.38
CA GLY A 258 -21.65 14.76 24.82
C GLY A 258 -21.45 13.25 24.86
N ILE A 259 -20.70 12.70 23.92
CA ILE A 259 -20.28 11.32 23.95
C ILE A 259 -18.81 11.20 23.53
N LEU A 260 -18.05 10.36 24.21
CA LEU A 260 -16.68 9.94 23.87
C LEU A 260 -16.68 8.41 23.77
N LEU A 261 -16.27 7.91 22.63
CA LEU A 261 -16.03 6.49 22.37
C LEU A 261 -14.51 6.25 22.33
N GLU A 262 -14.00 5.39 23.21
CA GLU A 262 -12.61 4.91 23.16
C GLU A 262 -12.64 3.43 22.75
N LEU A 263 -12.18 3.13 21.55
CA LEU A 263 -12.26 1.80 20.96
C LEU A 263 -10.87 1.15 20.93
N ASN A 264 -10.80 -0.09 21.38
CA ASN A 264 -9.64 -0.96 21.19
C ASN A 264 -9.95 -1.93 20.04
N VAL A 265 -9.22 -1.79 18.94
CA VAL A 265 -9.43 -2.56 17.72
C VAL A 265 -8.31 -3.57 17.55
N GLN A 266 -8.67 -4.85 17.37
CA GLN A 266 -7.75 -5.94 17.11
C GLN A 266 -8.26 -6.81 15.96
N ASN A 267 -7.41 -7.18 15.04
CA ASN A 267 -7.77 -7.97 13.85
C ASN A 267 -8.90 -7.36 13.00
N GLY A 268 -9.01 -6.02 13.00
CA GLY A 268 -10.09 -5.32 12.29
C GLY A 268 -11.46 -5.40 12.99
N LEU A 269 -11.53 -5.93 14.21
CA LEU A 269 -12.73 -6.00 15.03
C LEU A 269 -12.59 -5.11 16.27
N ILE A 270 -13.68 -4.54 16.75
CA ILE A 270 -13.76 -3.83 18.02
C ILE A 270 -13.75 -4.87 19.15
N GLU A 271 -12.57 -5.08 19.76
CA GLU A 271 -12.40 -6.06 20.83
C GLU A 271 -13.06 -5.60 22.14
N SER A 272 -12.86 -4.32 22.44
CA SER A 272 -13.45 -3.67 23.61
C SER A 272 -13.59 -2.17 23.36
N LEU A 273 -14.52 -1.53 24.07
CA LEU A 273 -14.63 -0.08 24.04
C LEU A 273 -15.09 0.45 25.39
N GLN A 274 -14.73 1.71 25.65
CA GLN A 274 -15.26 2.51 26.74
C GLN A 274 -16.08 3.65 26.18
N VAL A 275 -17.22 3.91 26.80
CA VAL A 275 -18.14 4.97 26.38
C VAL A 275 -18.40 5.88 27.56
N TYR A 276 -18.13 7.14 27.38
CA TYR A 276 -18.41 8.19 28.35
C TYR A 276 -19.45 9.14 27.77
N SER A 277 -20.48 9.47 28.55
CA SER A 277 -21.53 10.41 28.12
C SER A 277 -22.11 11.16 29.32
N ASP A 278 -22.49 12.42 29.11
CA ASP A 278 -23.30 13.20 30.02
C ASP A 278 -24.79 13.25 29.60
N ALA A 279 -25.22 12.33 28.73
CA ALA A 279 -26.62 12.17 28.34
C ALA A 279 -27.49 11.80 29.53
N MET A 280 -28.78 12.21 29.48
CA MET A 280 -29.77 11.87 30.53
C MET A 280 -30.13 10.38 30.54
N ASP A 281 -29.95 9.70 29.41
CA ASP A 281 -30.11 8.23 29.35
C ASP A 281 -28.84 7.56 29.89
N TRP A 282 -28.88 7.12 31.11
CA TRP A 282 -27.76 6.46 31.78
C TRP A 282 -27.44 5.06 31.21
N GLN A 283 -28.36 4.45 30.44
CA GLN A 283 -28.14 3.15 29.80
C GLN A 283 -27.40 3.28 28.45
N LEU A 284 -27.39 4.46 27.88
CA LEU A 284 -26.78 4.71 26.56
C LEU A 284 -25.34 4.15 26.43
N PRO A 285 -24.40 4.38 27.37
CA PRO A 285 -23.05 3.83 27.25
C PRO A 285 -23.04 2.31 27.16
N GLU A 286 -23.83 1.62 27.97
CA GLU A 286 -23.89 0.15 28.02
C GLU A 286 -24.51 -0.43 26.73
N GLN A 287 -25.53 0.25 26.18
CA GLN A 287 -26.13 -0.12 24.91
C GLN A 287 -25.16 0.01 23.75
N VAL A 288 -24.42 1.12 23.65
CA VAL A 288 -23.38 1.34 22.60
C VAL A 288 -22.28 0.29 22.70
N ILE A 289 -21.77 0.00 23.92
CA ILE A 289 -20.77 -1.04 24.15
C ILE A 289 -21.27 -2.39 23.62
N LYS A 290 -22.50 -2.76 23.95
CA LYS A 290 -23.10 -4.03 23.52
C LYS A 290 -23.24 -4.14 22.00
N MET A 291 -23.57 -3.05 21.32
CA MET A 291 -23.77 -3.05 19.87
C MET A 291 -22.45 -3.09 19.10
N LEU A 292 -21.44 -2.39 19.57
CA LEU A 292 -20.17 -2.25 18.83
C LEU A 292 -19.12 -3.31 19.16
N THR A 293 -19.20 -3.98 20.33
CA THR A 293 -18.25 -5.05 20.68
C THR A 293 -18.36 -6.22 19.69
N GLY A 294 -17.22 -6.64 19.11
CA GLY A 294 -17.16 -7.68 18.09
C GLY A 294 -17.54 -7.24 16.68
N CYS A 295 -17.97 -5.99 16.51
CA CYS A 295 -18.28 -5.42 15.19
C CYS A 295 -17.00 -5.21 14.40
N ARG A 296 -17.06 -5.30 13.06
CA ARG A 296 -15.97 -4.85 12.19
C ARG A 296 -15.79 -3.35 12.31
N PHE A 297 -14.54 -2.91 12.34
CA PHE A 297 -14.19 -1.50 12.41
C PHE A 297 -14.31 -0.85 11.03
N THR A 298 -15.55 -0.73 10.55
CA THR A 298 -15.93 -0.01 9.32
C THR A 298 -17.14 0.88 9.61
N LYS A 299 -17.27 1.97 8.86
CA LYS A 299 -18.45 2.86 8.99
C LYS A 299 -19.76 2.10 8.81
N ALA A 300 -19.85 1.27 7.77
CA ALA A 300 -21.07 0.53 7.44
C ALA A 300 -21.47 -0.43 8.56
N ASP A 301 -20.57 -1.31 8.99
CA ASP A 301 -20.87 -2.32 10.03
C ASP A 301 -21.20 -1.66 11.37
N MET A 302 -20.48 -0.60 11.75
CA MET A 302 -20.72 0.14 12.99
C MET A 302 -22.08 0.87 12.97
N CYS A 303 -22.41 1.55 11.86
CA CYS A 303 -23.71 2.22 11.71
C CYS A 303 -24.86 1.20 11.67
N ASP A 304 -24.69 0.08 10.98
CA ASP A 304 -25.69 -0.99 10.94
C ASP A 304 -25.96 -1.61 12.33
N ALA A 305 -24.91 -1.69 13.16
CA ALA A 305 -25.05 -2.13 14.54
C ALA A 305 -25.77 -1.08 15.40
N LEU A 306 -25.40 0.20 15.30
CA LEU A 306 -25.98 1.29 16.07
C LEU A 306 -27.46 1.53 15.73
N ARG A 307 -27.89 1.41 14.48
CA ARG A 307 -29.29 1.50 14.05
C ARG A 307 -30.19 0.40 14.64
N LYS A 308 -29.61 -0.70 15.10
CA LYS A 308 -30.33 -1.78 15.82
C LYS A 308 -30.34 -1.60 17.33
N MET A 309 -29.70 -0.56 17.86
CA MET A 309 -29.68 -0.25 19.27
C MET A 309 -31.10 0.11 19.77
N PRO A 310 -31.53 -0.35 20.93
CA PRO A 310 -32.81 0.13 21.51
C PRO A 310 -32.70 1.61 21.90
N GLY A 311 -33.81 2.34 21.88
CA GLY A 311 -33.87 3.71 22.37
C GLY A 311 -34.30 4.72 21.30
N ASP A 312 -33.87 5.97 21.47
CA ASP A 312 -34.28 7.09 20.62
C ASP A 312 -33.61 6.99 19.23
N PRO A 313 -34.39 6.95 18.12
CA PRO A 313 -33.88 6.95 16.78
C PRO A 313 -32.96 8.14 16.46
N GLN A 314 -33.18 9.32 17.07
CA GLN A 314 -32.33 10.48 16.88
C GLN A 314 -30.92 10.22 17.41
N ILE A 315 -30.77 9.58 18.56
CA ILE A 315 -29.48 9.21 19.14
C ILE A 315 -28.75 8.21 18.23
N GLN A 316 -29.49 7.24 17.65
CA GLN A 316 -28.91 6.27 16.71
C GLN A 316 -28.33 6.96 15.48
N GLU A 317 -29.07 7.89 14.85
CA GLU A 317 -28.59 8.63 13.68
C GLU A 317 -27.44 9.59 14.02
N ASP A 318 -27.48 10.25 15.17
CA ASP A 318 -26.39 11.11 15.63
C ASP A 318 -25.10 10.32 15.87
N LEU A 319 -25.19 9.12 16.44
CA LEU A 319 -24.05 8.21 16.59
C LEU A 319 -23.53 7.72 15.24
N CYS A 320 -24.41 7.40 14.29
CA CYS A 320 -24.01 7.07 12.93
C CYS A 320 -23.30 8.25 12.28
N ALA A 321 -23.82 9.47 12.40
CA ALA A 321 -23.17 10.68 11.89
C ALA A 321 -21.78 10.91 12.52
N LEU A 322 -21.61 10.62 13.82
CA LEU A 322 -20.30 10.66 14.47
C LEU A 322 -19.32 9.70 13.78
N ILE A 323 -19.73 8.47 13.49
CA ILE A 323 -18.91 7.45 12.83
C ILE A 323 -18.64 7.83 11.37
N GLU A 324 -19.64 8.27 10.63
CA GLU A 324 -19.55 8.66 9.21
C GLU A 324 -18.57 9.82 8.96
N ASN A 325 -18.44 10.71 9.94
CA ASN A 325 -17.51 11.85 9.89
C ASN A 325 -16.05 11.48 10.22
N GLN A 326 -15.76 10.24 10.58
CA GLN A 326 -14.38 9.81 10.86
C GLN A 326 -13.66 9.39 9.57
N ASP A 327 -12.35 9.50 9.56
CA ASP A 327 -11.48 9.01 8.46
C ASP A 327 -11.06 7.54 8.77
N ILE A 328 -12.01 6.59 8.69
CA ILE A 328 -11.77 5.15 8.94
C ILE A 328 -12.26 4.30 7.77
#